data_dc2702f4e98e890f3ab3550d1d882863
#
_entry.id   dc2702f4e98e890f3ab3550d1d882863
#
_cell.length_a   1.000
_cell.length_b   1.000
_cell.length_c   1.000
_cell.angle_alpha   90.00
_cell.angle_beta   90.00
_cell.angle_gamma   90.00
#
_symmetry.space_group_name_H-M   'P 1'
#
loop_
_entity.id
_entity.type
_entity.pdbx_description
1 polymer ?
#
loop_
_entity_poly.entity_id
_entity_poly.type
_entity_poly.pdbx_seq_one_letter_code
_entity_poly.pdbx_strand_id
1 'polypeptide(L)'
;NGNPVDTDKYNYKKNWLDSLIKQLKNLSKKNENIILGGDFNIIPSAEDVYNPKSFEDDALFRLEIRKKLREMINLGFHDAYRHIHGEKEGYTFWDYMRGAWQKNNGMRIDHFLVSNSLLNIVKNVNINKDPRGKEKPSDHTPIEIELA
;
A
#
# COMPACT_ATOMS: atom_id res chain seq x y z
N ASN A 1 -6.98 8.52 2.25
CA ASN A 1 -7.65 7.92 3.39
C ASN A 1 -8.87 7.09 2.97
N GLY A 2 -9.41 6.31 3.93
CA GLY A 2 -10.53 5.39 3.71
C GLY A 2 -11.93 6.02 3.77
N ASN A 3 -12.10 7.24 3.29
CA ASN A 3 -13.42 7.87 3.29
C ASN A 3 -14.38 7.17 2.33
N PRO A 4 -15.69 7.11 2.67
CA PRO A 4 -16.68 6.44 1.85
C PRO A 4 -16.70 6.93 0.40
N VAL A 5 -17.00 6.01 -0.50
CA VAL A 5 -17.20 6.28 -1.93
C VAL A 5 -18.30 7.34 -2.10
N ASP A 6 -18.20 8.14 -3.15
CA ASP A 6 -19.14 9.22 -3.48
C ASP A 6 -19.16 10.39 -2.47
N THR A 7 -18.12 10.54 -1.66
CA THR A 7 -17.90 11.70 -0.82
C THR A 7 -16.87 12.66 -1.45
N ASP A 8 -16.89 13.93 -1.04
CA ASP A 8 -15.89 14.92 -1.47
C ASP A 8 -14.47 14.49 -1.11
N LYS A 9 -14.30 13.87 0.05
CA LYS A 9 -12.99 13.35 0.50
C LYS A 9 -12.49 12.18 -0.34
N TYR A 10 -13.39 11.32 -0.81
CA TYR A 10 -13.03 10.25 -1.74
C TYR A 10 -12.62 10.82 -3.11
N ASN A 11 -13.36 11.80 -3.62
CA ASN A 11 -13.01 12.50 -4.86
C ASN A 11 -11.67 13.25 -4.73
N TYR A 12 -11.44 13.89 -3.58
CA TYR A 12 -10.14 14.50 -3.28
C TYR A 12 -8.99 13.49 -3.33
N LYS A 13 -9.17 12.31 -2.75
CA LYS A 13 -8.19 11.21 -2.81
C LYS A 13 -7.87 10.82 -4.25
N LYS A 14 -8.89 10.65 -5.10
CA LYS A 14 -8.67 10.32 -6.52
C LYS A 14 -7.85 11.40 -7.24
N ASN A 15 -8.19 12.66 -7.05
CA ASN A 15 -7.49 13.78 -7.64
C ASN A 15 -6.05 13.89 -7.13
N TRP A 16 -5.83 13.63 -5.84
CA TRP A 16 -4.50 13.60 -5.24
C TRP A 16 -3.63 12.47 -5.84
N LEU A 17 -4.20 11.28 -6.02
CA LEU A 17 -3.52 10.17 -6.67
C LEU A 17 -3.17 10.48 -8.13
N ASP A 18 -4.06 11.14 -8.88
CA ASP A 18 -3.78 11.58 -10.24
C ASP A 18 -2.63 12.59 -10.29
N SER A 19 -2.57 13.51 -9.34
CA SER A 19 -1.47 14.46 -9.20
C SER A 19 -0.15 13.76 -8.88
N LEU A 20 -0.18 12.77 -7.99
CA LEU A 20 0.99 11.94 -7.66
C LEU A 20 1.48 11.17 -8.89
N ILE A 21 0.59 10.53 -9.63
CA ILE A 21 0.92 9.81 -10.87
C ILE A 21 1.61 10.74 -11.87
N LYS A 22 1.09 11.96 -12.04
CA LYS A 22 1.70 12.96 -12.92
C LYS A 22 3.11 13.33 -12.49
N GLN A 23 3.35 13.50 -11.18
CA GLN A 23 4.69 13.77 -10.64
C GLN A 23 5.63 12.59 -10.86
N LEU A 24 5.18 11.36 -10.56
CA LEU A 24 5.97 10.14 -10.77
C LEU A 24 6.32 9.93 -12.25
N LYS A 25 5.40 10.24 -13.16
CA LYS A 25 5.65 10.19 -14.61
C LYS A 25 6.79 11.15 -15.03
N ASN A 26 6.85 12.34 -14.42
CA ASN A 26 7.92 13.28 -14.70
C ASN A 26 9.27 12.82 -14.11
N LEU A 27 9.25 12.28 -12.89
CA LEU A 27 10.44 11.77 -12.22
C LEU A 27 11.00 10.52 -12.91
N SER A 28 10.11 9.60 -13.34
CA SER A 28 10.53 8.36 -14.01
C SER A 28 11.31 8.60 -15.31
N LYS A 29 11.04 9.70 -16.00
CA LYS A 29 11.77 10.10 -17.22
C LYS A 29 13.23 10.45 -16.97
N LYS A 30 13.58 10.78 -15.72
CA LYS A 30 14.95 11.18 -15.35
C LYS A 30 15.83 10.00 -14.95
N ASN A 31 15.29 8.78 -14.92
CA ASN A 31 15.98 7.56 -14.46
C ASN A 31 16.61 7.70 -13.06
N GLU A 32 15.98 8.48 -12.18
CA GLU A 32 16.45 8.66 -10.82
C GLU A 32 16.12 7.44 -9.94
N ASN A 33 16.92 7.25 -8.90
CA ASN A 33 16.65 6.27 -7.86
C ASN A 33 15.56 6.82 -6.93
N ILE A 34 14.37 6.23 -6.99
CA ILE A 34 13.19 6.73 -6.27
C ILE A 34 12.64 5.62 -5.38
N ILE A 35 12.39 5.97 -4.13
CA ILE A 35 11.58 5.18 -3.19
C ILE A 35 10.40 6.06 -2.78
N LEU A 36 9.21 5.57 -3.02
CA LEU A 36 7.97 6.17 -2.53
C LEU A 36 7.40 5.27 -1.44
N GLY A 37 7.37 5.76 -0.20
CA GLY A 37 6.89 4.99 0.96
C GLY A 37 5.79 5.70 1.72
N GLY A 38 4.85 4.95 2.27
CA GLY A 38 3.82 5.48 3.16
C GLY A 38 2.49 4.75 3.08
N ASP A 39 1.48 5.32 3.75
CA ASP A 39 0.09 4.89 3.69
C ASP A 39 -0.57 5.40 2.40
N PHE A 40 -0.84 4.49 1.49
CA PHE A 40 -1.53 4.79 0.23
C PHE A 40 -3.04 4.72 0.38
N ASN A 41 -3.55 4.10 1.43
CA ASN A 41 -4.95 3.72 1.56
C ASN A 41 -5.48 3.00 0.31
N ILE A 42 -4.68 2.09 -0.22
CA ILE A 42 -5.00 1.24 -1.37
C ILE A 42 -4.64 -0.20 -1.01
N ILE A 43 -5.62 -1.09 -1.13
CA ILE A 43 -5.43 -2.54 -1.10
C ILE A 43 -5.13 -2.98 -2.54
N PRO A 44 -3.91 -3.44 -2.85
CA PRO A 44 -3.50 -3.68 -4.25
C PRO A 44 -4.26 -4.81 -4.94
N SER A 45 -4.49 -5.91 -4.23
CA SER A 45 -5.09 -7.12 -4.78
C SER A 45 -5.83 -7.93 -3.70
N ALA A 46 -6.47 -9.03 -4.11
CA ALA A 46 -7.25 -9.87 -3.20
C ALA A 46 -6.40 -10.49 -2.08
N GLU A 47 -5.13 -10.77 -2.32
CA GLU A 47 -4.18 -11.32 -1.33
C GLU A 47 -3.84 -10.30 -0.23
N ASP A 48 -4.14 -9.04 -0.45
CA ASP A 48 -3.78 -7.93 0.45
C ASP A 48 -4.88 -7.58 1.46
N VAL A 49 -5.94 -8.37 1.53
CA VAL A 49 -7.05 -8.19 2.48
C VAL A 49 -7.64 -9.52 2.91
N TYR A 50 -8.04 -9.60 4.17
CA TYR A 50 -8.53 -10.85 4.78
C TYR A 50 -9.86 -11.38 4.19
N ASN A 51 -10.69 -10.51 3.62
CA ASN A 51 -11.97 -10.88 3.00
C ASN A 51 -12.27 -10.00 1.77
N PRO A 52 -11.68 -10.31 0.61
CA PRO A 52 -11.80 -9.45 -0.58
C PRO A 52 -13.24 -9.20 -1.02
N LYS A 53 -14.14 -10.17 -0.86
CA LYS A 53 -15.55 -9.99 -1.26
C LYS A 53 -16.26 -8.90 -0.46
N SER A 54 -15.97 -8.78 0.82
CA SER A 54 -16.56 -7.73 1.66
C SER A 54 -16.01 -6.33 1.40
N PHE A 55 -14.92 -6.23 0.65
CA PHE A 55 -14.24 -4.97 0.32
C PHE A 55 -14.42 -4.51 -1.12
N GLU A 56 -15.15 -5.24 -1.97
CA GLU A 56 -15.28 -4.90 -3.40
C GLU A 56 -15.74 -3.45 -3.65
N ASP A 57 -16.63 -2.95 -2.84
CA ASP A 57 -17.15 -1.58 -2.91
C ASP A 57 -16.49 -0.60 -1.93
N ASP A 58 -15.48 -1.06 -1.18
CA ASP A 58 -14.77 -0.23 -0.22
C ASP A 58 -13.83 0.77 -0.92
N ALA A 59 -13.75 1.99 -0.37
CA ALA A 59 -12.89 3.05 -0.88
C ALA A 59 -11.41 2.69 -1.00
N LEU A 60 -10.94 1.68 -0.25
CA LEU A 60 -9.57 1.18 -0.28
C LEU A 60 -9.34 0.14 -1.38
N PHE A 61 -10.41 -0.51 -1.89
CA PHE A 61 -10.30 -1.67 -2.77
C PHE A 61 -11.07 -1.54 -4.10
N ARG A 62 -11.81 -0.46 -4.32
CA ARG A 62 -12.51 -0.25 -5.61
C ARG A 62 -11.53 -0.35 -6.77
N LEU A 63 -12.02 -0.91 -7.87
CA LEU A 63 -11.22 -1.11 -9.08
C LEU A 63 -10.57 0.19 -9.58
N GLU A 64 -11.30 1.32 -9.53
CA GLU A 64 -10.76 2.62 -9.95
C GLU A 64 -9.58 3.09 -9.10
N ILE A 65 -9.57 2.75 -7.80
CA ILE A 65 -8.45 3.06 -6.89
C ILE A 65 -7.27 2.13 -7.15
N ARG A 66 -7.52 0.83 -7.30
CA ARG A 66 -6.46 -0.15 -7.63
C ARG A 66 -5.82 0.15 -8.99
N LYS A 67 -6.58 0.62 -9.96
CA LYS A 67 -6.05 1.05 -11.27
C LYS A 67 -5.04 2.20 -11.14
N LYS A 68 -5.24 3.13 -10.20
CA LYS A 68 -4.28 4.22 -9.98
C LYS A 68 -2.92 3.70 -9.48
N LEU A 69 -2.92 2.73 -8.57
CA LEU A 69 -1.68 2.06 -8.17
C LEU A 69 -1.04 1.31 -9.33
N ARG A 70 -1.85 0.64 -10.15
CA ARG A 70 -1.37 -0.03 -11.38
C ARG A 70 -0.73 0.94 -12.37
N GLU A 71 -1.28 2.14 -12.52
CA GLU A 71 -0.67 3.18 -13.34
C GLU A 71 0.72 3.58 -12.83
N MET A 72 0.90 3.71 -11.51
CA MET A 72 2.22 3.99 -10.93
C MET A 72 3.22 2.87 -11.24
N ILE A 73 2.79 1.62 -11.09
CA ILE A 73 3.61 0.45 -11.42
C ILE A 73 3.99 0.45 -12.92
N ASN A 74 3.05 0.76 -13.79
CA ASN A 74 3.28 0.81 -15.23
C ASN A 74 4.24 1.94 -15.67
N LEU A 75 4.50 2.93 -14.82
CA LEU A 75 5.53 3.95 -15.04
C LEU A 75 6.97 3.46 -14.79
N GLY A 76 7.14 2.21 -14.33
CA GLY A 76 8.45 1.64 -14.00
C GLY A 76 8.73 1.58 -12.50
N PHE A 77 7.70 1.64 -11.67
CA PHE A 77 7.79 1.40 -10.23
C PHE A 77 7.38 -0.03 -9.90
N HIS A 78 7.90 -0.55 -8.80
CA HIS A 78 7.63 -1.90 -8.34
C HIS A 78 7.20 -1.86 -6.87
N ASP A 79 6.20 -2.68 -6.53
CA ASP A 79 5.83 -2.97 -5.16
C ASP A 79 6.96 -3.79 -4.52
N ALA A 80 7.75 -3.16 -3.66
CA ALA A 80 8.95 -3.78 -3.09
C ALA A 80 8.61 -5.00 -2.23
N TYR A 81 7.50 -4.99 -1.49
CA TYR A 81 7.06 -6.15 -0.71
C TYR A 81 6.76 -7.35 -1.62
N ARG A 82 6.01 -7.14 -2.69
CA ARG A 82 5.68 -8.20 -3.65
C ARG A 82 6.90 -8.68 -4.42
N HIS A 83 7.84 -7.80 -4.71
CA HIS A 83 9.11 -8.18 -5.34
C HIS A 83 9.91 -9.19 -4.49
N ILE A 84 9.96 -8.98 -3.18
CA ILE A 84 10.72 -9.84 -2.26
C ILE A 84 9.95 -11.08 -1.84
N HIS A 85 8.67 -10.94 -1.52
CA HIS A 85 7.88 -11.99 -0.85
C HIS A 85 6.87 -12.71 -1.75
N GLY A 86 6.72 -12.27 -3.00
CA GLY A 86 5.70 -12.82 -3.90
C GLY A 86 4.29 -12.63 -3.34
N GLU A 87 3.50 -13.70 -3.33
CA GLU A 87 2.10 -13.68 -2.87
C GLU A 87 1.92 -13.85 -1.35
N LYS A 88 3.01 -13.84 -0.58
CA LYS A 88 2.96 -14.00 0.87
C LYS A 88 2.10 -12.90 1.51
N GLU A 89 1.25 -13.31 2.46
CA GLU A 89 0.47 -12.38 3.28
C GLU A 89 1.38 -11.39 4.02
N GLY A 90 0.97 -10.12 4.06
CA GLY A 90 1.73 -9.07 4.71
C GLY A 90 0.88 -7.88 5.08
N TYR A 91 -0.03 -8.04 6.03
CA TYR A 91 -0.89 -6.94 6.48
C TYR A 91 -0.11 -5.90 7.26
N THR A 92 -0.50 -4.65 7.07
CA THR A 92 0.10 -3.47 7.71
C THR A 92 -0.89 -2.70 8.59
N PHE A 93 -2.18 -3.05 8.49
CA PHE A 93 -3.29 -2.41 9.20
C PHE A 93 -4.29 -3.45 9.71
N TRP A 94 -4.79 -3.24 10.93
CA TRP A 94 -5.91 -3.98 11.54
C TRP A 94 -6.80 -3.01 12.29
N ASP A 95 -8.08 -2.95 11.93
CA ASP A 95 -9.06 -2.13 12.63
C ASP A 95 -9.03 -2.42 14.15
N TYR A 96 -9.34 -1.42 14.96
CA TYR A 96 -9.49 -1.61 16.41
C TYR A 96 -10.73 -2.40 16.78
N MET A 97 -11.72 -2.43 15.89
CA MET A 97 -13.03 -3.00 16.15
C MET A 97 -13.07 -4.50 15.85
N ARG A 98 -14.06 -5.17 16.47
CA ARG A 98 -14.45 -6.57 16.17
C ARG A 98 -13.35 -7.60 16.37
N GLY A 99 -12.32 -7.30 17.15
CA GLY A 99 -11.18 -8.20 17.36
C GLY A 99 -10.36 -8.46 16.10
N ALA A 100 -10.24 -7.46 15.21
CA ALA A 100 -9.53 -7.62 13.94
C ALA A 100 -8.08 -8.07 14.11
N TRP A 101 -7.37 -7.53 15.08
CA TRP A 101 -5.99 -7.95 15.39
C TRP A 101 -5.91 -9.42 15.82
N GLN A 102 -6.73 -9.83 16.78
CA GLN A 102 -6.73 -11.20 17.32
C GLN A 102 -7.11 -12.24 16.26
N LYS A 103 -7.99 -11.87 15.31
CA LYS A 103 -8.43 -12.72 14.21
C LYS A 103 -7.53 -12.64 12.98
N ASN A 104 -6.53 -11.77 13.00
CA ASN A 104 -5.70 -11.40 11.85
C ASN A 104 -6.53 -10.90 10.64
N ASN A 105 -7.61 -10.19 10.89
CA ASN A 105 -8.42 -9.55 9.87
C ASN A 105 -7.79 -8.23 9.45
N GLY A 106 -6.72 -8.31 8.69
CA GLY A 106 -5.91 -7.19 8.30
C GLY A 106 -5.98 -6.86 6.81
N MET A 107 -5.25 -5.82 6.45
CA MET A 107 -5.04 -5.40 5.07
C MET A 107 -3.67 -4.75 4.89
N ARG A 108 -3.12 -4.85 3.69
CA ARG A 108 -1.86 -4.20 3.34
C ARG A 108 -2.14 -2.93 2.56
N ILE A 109 -1.97 -1.78 3.21
CA ILE A 109 -2.26 -0.45 2.66
C ILE A 109 -1.08 0.52 2.75
N ASP A 110 -0.03 0.13 3.46
CA ASP A 110 1.25 0.83 3.53
C ASP A 110 2.24 0.14 2.59
N HIS A 111 2.86 0.90 1.69
CA HIS A 111 3.67 0.33 0.61
C HIS A 111 4.99 1.07 0.46
N PHE A 112 5.98 0.35 -0.10
CA PHE A 112 7.15 0.92 -0.76
C PHE A 112 7.06 0.63 -2.25
N LEU A 113 6.98 1.69 -3.06
CA LEU A 113 7.19 1.61 -4.50
C LEU A 113 8.60 2.05 -4.81
N VAL A 114 9.34 1.24 -5.53
CA VAL A 114 10.73 1.52 -5.89
C VAL A 114 10.89 1.59 -7.40
N SER A 115 11.76 2.49 -7.87
CA SER A 115 12.11 2.56 -9.29
C SER A 115 12.86 1.30 -9.71
N ASN A 116 12.78 0.96 -11.00
CA ASN A 116 13.42 -0.23 -11.57
C ASN A 116 14.93 -0.31 -11.28
N SER A 117 15.61 0.84 -11.23
CA SER A 117 17.03 0.94 -10.92
C SER A 117 17.41 0.45 -9.51
N LEU A 118 16.46 0.43 -8.59
CA LEU A 118 16.69 0.02 -7.21
C LEU A 118 16.39 -1.46 -6.94
N LEU A 119 15.71 -2.17 -7.85
CA LEU A 119 15.27 -3.54 -7.61
C LEU A 119 16.41 -4.48 -7.18
N ASN A 120 17.57 -4.36 -7.80
CA ASN A 120 18.71 -5.23 -7.53
C ASN A 120 19.38 -4.98 -6.17
N ILE A 121 19.09 -3.85 -5.53
CA ILE A 121 19.66 -3.50 -4.21
C ILE A 121 18.63 -3.58 -3.08
N VAL A 122 17.36 -3.83 -3.38
CA VAL A 122 16.37 -4.14 -2.33
C VAL A 122 16.66 -5.52 -1.78
N LYS A 123 17.10 -5.58 -0.53
CA LYS A 123 17.40 -6.83 0.18
C LYS A 123 16.20 -7.42 0.88
N ASN A 124 15.43 -6.57 1.53
CA ASN A 124 14.27 -7.01 2.27
C ASN A 124 13.23 -5.90 2.42
N VAL A 125 11.98 -6.30 2.61
CA VAL A 125 10.89 -5.45 3.08
C VAL A 125 10.25 -6.15 4.26
N ASN A 126 10.40 -5.58 5.45
CA ASN A 126 9.89 -6.15 6.69
C ASN A 126 8.62 -5.44 7.14
N ILE A 127 7.66 -6.22 7.65
CA ILE A 127 6.47 -5.72 8.34
C ILE A 127 6.64 -6.09 9.81
N ASN A 128 6.93 -5.09 10.64
CA ASN A 128 7.16 -5.30 12.06
C ASN A 128 5.84 -5.28 12.82
N LYS A 129 5.30 -6.45 13.14
CA LYS A 129 4.01 -6.59 13.85
C LYS A 129 4.06 -6.31 15.34
N ASP A 130 5.23 -6.30 15.96
CA ASP A 130 5.38 -6.18 17.42
C ASP A 130 4.70 -4.94 18.00
N PRO A 131 4.84 -3.72 17.42
CA PRO A 131 4.19 -2.54 17.94
C PRO A 131 2.67 -2.63 17.95
N ARG A 132 2.06 -3.32 16.97
CA ARG A 132 0.60 -3.48 16.87
C ARG A 132 0.03 -4.32 18.02
N GLY A 133 0.79 -5.23 18.57
CA GLY A 133 0.39 -6.10 19.69
C GLY A 133 0.59 -5.49 21.09
N LYS A 134 1.13 -4.28 21.20
CA LYS A 134 1.39 -3.61 22.48
C LYS A 134 0.16 -2.89 23.03
N GLU A 135 0.29 -2.36 24.25
CA GLU A 135 -0.76 -1.54 24.86
C GLU A 135 -0.95 -0.22 24.09
N LYS A 136 -2.21 0.15 23.83
CA LYS A 136 -2.60 1.37 23.07
C LYS A 136 -1.85 1.52 21.74
N PRO A 137 -1.86 0.51 20.87
CA PRO A 137 -1.11 0.56 19.63
C PRO A 137 -1.76 1.46 18.59
N SER A 138 -1.01 1.84 17.56
CA SER A 138 -1.59 2.30 16.29
C SER A 138 -2.36 1.16 15.61
N ASP A 139 -3.34 1.46 14.79
CA ASP A 139 -4.00 0.50 13.91
C ASP A 139 -3.13 0.08 12.71
N HIS A 140 -2.07 0.85 12.41
CA HIS A 140 -0.99 0.49 11.51
C HIS A 140 0.20 -0.13 12.26
N THR A 141 1.03 -0.85 11.51
CA THR A 141 2.32 -1.31 12.00
C THR A 141 3.45 -0.80 11.08
N PRO A 142 4.67 -0.58 11.61
CA PRO A 142 5.80 -0.12 10.80
C PRO A 142 6.16 -1.08 9.67
N ILE A 143 6.48 -0.50 8.51
CA ILE A 143 7.13 -1.20 7.41
C ILE A 143 8.55 -0.65 7.23
N GLU A 144 9.48 -1.54 6.88
CA GLU A 144 10.91 -1.24 6.76
C GLU A 144 11.42 -1.77 5.42
N ILE A 145 12.23 -0.99 4.73
CA ILE A 145 12.94 -1.43 3.52
C ILE A 145 14.44 -1.44 3.78
N GLU A 146 15.09 -2.54 3.44
CA GLU A 146 16.55 -2.69 3.53
C GLU A 146 17.16 -2.67 2.13
N LEU A 147 18.16 -1.82 1.95
CA LEU A 147 18.93 -1.71 0.73
C LEU A 147 20.37 -2.17 0.95
N ALA A 148 20.99 -2.66 -0.11
CA ALA A 148 22.41 -3.02 -0.09
C ALA A 148 23.31 -1.81 -0.16
#